data_9c52d2fe94dd4277e44f51bb19072f96
#
_entry.id   9c52d2fe94dd4277e44f51bb19072f96
#
_cell.length_a   1.000
_cell.length_b   1.000
_cell.length_c   1.000
_cell.angle_alpha   90.00
_cell.angle_beta   90.00
_cell.angle_gamma   90.00
#
_symmetry.space_group_name_H-M   'P 1'
#
loop_
_entity.id
_entity.type
_entity.pdbx_description
1 polymer ?
#
loop_
_entity_poly.entity_id
_entity_poly.type
_entity_poly.pdbx_seq_one_letter_code
_entity_poly.pdbx_strand_id
1 'polypeptide(L)'
;MQGVEVFDQDEAGAVLARLDHLVRWAQAQQARALNRLEGIFRNGFLPGTGSEEGRQLDPGLAFSLAAEEAAAILHLPTGTAKMRMIEAGTLCDTHTATLQHLEAGTVGYGQVQTVLEQSQNIPSADLPGFEKDLLTAAGQHDGGLTLAQFRVKARRLRETRYPESIPVRHQSAFETRRVCLQPETDGMSWLSAFLPAQQAQAIYTQLSVAARGEQAAGDPRPVDQLRADILADLL
;
A
#
# COMPACT_ATOMS: atom_id res chain seq x y z
N MET A 1 31.58 14.08 15.38
CA MET A 1 30.14 13.91 15.19
C MET A 1 29.62 13.28 16.48
N GLN A 2 28.81 13.98 17.30
CA GLN A 2 28.22 13.39 18.49
C GLN A 2 27.23 12.29 18.06
N GLY A 3 27.28 11.13 18.72
CA GLY A 3 26.37 10.02 18.46
C GLY A 3 24.93 10.36 18.92
N VAL A 4 23.93 9.70 18.32
CA VAL A 4 22.50 9.91 18.65
C VAL A 4 22.22 9.61 20.14
N GLU A 5 23.07 8.80 20.76
CA GLU A 5 22.95 8.35 22.15
C GLU A 5 23.11 9.48 23.21
N VAL A 6 23.59 10.66 22.79
CA VAL A 6 23.81 11.80 23.71
C VAL A 6 22.80 12.93 23.50
N PHE A 7 21.81 12.76 22.62
CA PHE A 7 20.78 13.76 22.35
C PHE A 7 19.79 13.84 23.52
N ASP A 8 19.38 15.06 23.84
CA ASP A 8 18.21 15.28 24.69
C ASP A 8 16.89 15.00 23.93
N GLN A 9 15.75 15.14 24.62
CA GLN A 9 14.43 14.86 24.04
C GLN A 9 14.14 15.74 22.82
N ASP A 10 14.46 17.03 22.88
CA ASP A 10 14.18 17.98 21.81
C ASP A 10 15.08 17.74 20.60
N GLU A 11 16.36 17.49 20.84
CA GLU A 11 17.34 17.14 19.80
C GLU A 11 16.98 15.84 19.12
N ALA A 12 16.64 14.80 19.88
CA ALA A 12 16.22 13.51 19.35
C ALA A 12 14.93 13.64 18.53
N GLY A 13 13.95 14.41 19.00
CA GLY A 13 12.72 14.71 18.28
C GLY A 13 12.97 15.47 16.97
N ALA A 14 13.83 16.47 16.98
CA ALA A 14 14.19 17.23 15.79
C ALA A 14 14.92 16.38 14.74
N VAL A 15 15.84 15.52 15.19
CA VAL A 15 16.55 14.59 14.30
C VAL A 15 15.60 13.56 13.71
N LEU A 16 14.71 12.98 14.50
CA LEU A 16 13.70 12.03 14.04
C LEU A 16 12.80 12.64 12.95
N ALA A 17 12.32 13.88 13.17
CA ALA A 17 11.50 14.59 12.18
C ALA A 17 12.24 14.84 10.86
N ARG A 18 13.53 15.21 10.94
CA ARG A 18 14.38 15.40 9.74
C ARG A 18 14.64 14.09 8.99
N LEU A 19 14.87 13.00 9.71
CA LEU A 19 15.07 11.69 9.11
C LEU A 19 13.78 11.18 8.44
N ASP A 20 12.62 11.36 9.07
CA ASP A 20 11.34 11.00 8.47
C ASP A 20 11.07 11.81 7.20
N HIS A 21 11.36 13.11 7.21
CA HIS A 21 11.29 13.93 6.00
C HIS A 21 12.23 13.43 4.89
N LEU A 22 13.47 13.08 5.22
CA LEU A 22 14.45 12.53 4.28
C LEU A 22 13.98 11.21 3.68
N VAL A 23 13.39 10.33 4.48
CA VAL A 23 12.82 9.06 4.00
C VAL A 23 11.70 9.31 2.99
N ARG A 24 10.78 10.23 3.27
CA ARG A 24 9.67 10.60 2.36
C ARG A 24 10.21 11.19 1.06
N TRP A 25 11.16 12.10 1.15
CA TRP A 25 11.85 12.65 -0.02
C TRP A 25 12.52 11.56 -0.86
N ALA A 26 13.26 10.65 -0.22
CA ALA A 26 13.94 9.55 -0.90
C ALA A 26 12.94 8.61 -1.60
N GLN A 27 11.77 8.34 -1.00
CA GLN A 27 10.70 7.55 -1.62
C GLN A 27 10.12 8.26 -2.86
N ALA A 28 9.99 9.58 -2.83
CA ALA A 28 9.56 10.35 -4.01
C ALA A 28 10.60 10.27 -5.14
N GLN A 29 11.90 10.39 -4.81
CA GLN A 29 12.97 10.22 -5.80
C GLN A 29 13.03 8.80 -6.36
N GLN A 30 12.80 7.79 -5.51
CA GLN A 30 12.74 6.40 -5.96
C GLN A 30 11.60 6.17 -6.97
N ALA A 31 10.42 6.76 -6.73
CA ALA A 31 9.31 6.70 -7.70
C ALA A 31 9.69 7.35 -9.04
N ARG A 32 10.33 8.53 -9.02
CA ARG A 32 10.83 9.18 -10.24
C ARG A 32 11.86 8.32 -10.97
N ALA A 33 12.78 7.68 -10.24
CA ALA A 33 13.81 6.81 -10.81
C ALA A 33 13.20 5.56 -11.46
N LEU A 34 12.23 4.91 -10.81
CA LEU A 34 11.51 3.76 -11.35
C LEU A 34 10.76 4.11 -12.64
N ASN A 35 10.04 5.23 -12.65
CA ASN A 35 9.36 5.73 -13.84
C ASN A 35 10.34 6.06 -14.98
N ARG A 36 11.50 6.65 -14.64
CA ARG A 36 12.55 6.92 -15.61
C ARG A 36 13.17 5.64 -16.18
N LEU A 37 13.38 4.64 -15.33
CA LEU A 37 13.92 3.34 -15.75
C LEU A 37 13.01 2.70 -16.80
N GLU A 38 11.69 2.66 -16.58
CA GLU A 38 10.72 2.18 -17.56
C GLU A 38 10.81 2.96 -18.87
N GLY A 39 10.88 4.30 -18.80
CA GLY A 39 11.03 5.14 -19.99
C GLY A 39 12.29 4.86 -20.80
N ILE A 40 13.40 4.47 -20.15
CA ILE A 40 14.66 4.08 -20.82
C ILE A 40 14.46 2.79 -21.61
N PHE A 41 13.87 1.75 -21.00
CA PHE A 41 13.59 0.49 -21.69
C PHE A 41 12.57 0.65 -22.83
N ARG A 42 11.54 1.48 -22.61
CA ARG A 42 10.52 1.76 -23.65
C ARG A 42 11.10 2.44 -24.88
N ASN A 43 12.07 3.31 -24.70
CA ASN A 43 12.72 4.04 -25.81
C ASN A 43 13.87 3.27 -26.44
N GLY A 44 14.07 1.99 -26.10
CA GLY A 44 15.03 1.08 -26.78
C GLY A 44 16.49 1.32 -26.42
N PHE A 45 16.80 2.00 -25.31
CA PHE A 45 18.17 2.22 -24.85
C PHE A 45 18.70 1.00 -24.09
N LEU A 46 19.05 -0.08 -24.82
CA LEU A 46 19.81 -1.20 -24.26
C LEU A 46 21.32 -0.87 -24.42
N PRO A 47 22.09 -0.70 -23.32
CA PRO A 47 23.53 -0.56 -23.40
C PRO A 47 24.14 -1.80 -24.07
N GLY A 48 24.82 -1.64 -25.21
CA GLY A 48 25.55 -2.72 -25.87
C GLY A 48 24.97 -3.25 -27.20
N THR A 49 23.79 -2.85 -27.60
CA THR A 49 23.30 -3.15 -28.95
C THR A 49 23.59 -1.95 -29.88
N GLY A 50 24.67 -2.01 -30.58
CA GLY A 50 25.14 -0.96 -31.52
C GLY A 50 24.29 -0.83 -32.80
N SER A 51 22.98 -0.82 -32.72
CA SER A 51 22.07 -0.55 -33.83
C SER A 51 21.55 0.89 -33.73
N GLU A 52 21.95 1.73 -34.66
CA GLU A 52 21.54 3.13 -34.83
C GLU A 52 20.04 3.32 -35.15
N GLU A 53 19.28 2.24 -35.33
CA GLU A 53 17.83 2.26 -35.47
C GLU A 53 17.20 1.74 -34.20
N GLY A 54 16.80 2.67 -33.31
CA GLY A 54 16.10 2.37 -32.06
C GLY A 54 14.81 1.59 -32.31
N ARG A 55 14.89 0.27 -32.29
CA ARG A 55 13.72 -0.59 -32.34
C ARG A 55 12.98 -0.43 -31.03
N GLN A 56 11.88 0.30 -31.04
CA GLN A 56 10.97 0.39 -29.89
C GLN A 56 10.55 -1.01 -29.47
N LEU A 57 10.82 -1.35 -28.21
CA LEU A 57 10.34 -2.59 -27.64
C LEU A 57 8.81 -2.51 -27.48
N ASP A 58 8.16 -3.66 -27.54
CA ASP A 58 6.76 -3.77 -27.10
C ASP A 58 6.62 -3.20 -25.69
N PRO A 59 5.63 -2.35 -25.41
CA PRO A 59 5.49 -1.67 -24.09
C PRO A 59 5.41 -2.66 -22.92
N GLY A 60 4.77 -3.82 -23.11
CA GLY A 60 4.67 -4.85 -22.06
C GLY A 60 6.00 -5.55 -21.81
N LEU A 61 6.80 -5.77 -22.86
CA LEU A 61 8.15 -6.33 -22.74
C LEU A 61 9.09 -5.32 -22.09
N ALA A 62 9.05 -4.06 -22.51
CA ALA A 62 9.85 -2.97 -21.91
C ALA A 62 9.58 -2.84 -20.41
N PHE A 63 8.30 -2.84 -20.02
CA PHE A 63 7.89 -2.80 -18.62
C PHE A 63 8.40 -4.03 -17.83
N SER A 64 8.31 -5.23 -18.42
CA SER A 64 8.75 -6.46 -17.74
C SER A 64 10.26 -6.45 -17.52
N LEU A 65 11.06 -6.06 -18.54
CA LEU A 65 12.51 -5.96 -18.43
C LEU A 65 12.93 -4.89 -17.39
N ALA A 66 12.30 -3.72 -17.42
CA ALA A 66 12.55 -2.67 -16.41
C ALA A 66 12.20 -3.15 -14.99
N ALA A 67 11.15 -3.96 -14.84
CA ALA A 67 10.76 -4.52 -13.55
C ALA A 67 11.75 -5.58 -13.04
N GLU A 68 12.32 -6.39 -13.92
CA GLU A 68 13.38 -7.34 -13.56
C GLU A 68 14.65 -6.62 -13.13
N GLU A 69 15.05 -5.57 -13.86
CA GLU A 69 16.18 -4.72 -13.47
C GLU A 69 15.95 -4.03 -12.13
N ALA A 70 14.77 -3.42 -11.92
CA ALA A 70 14.40 -2.82 -10.65
C ALA A 70 14.38 -3.85 -9.50
N ALA A 71 13.92 -5.07 -9.76
CA ALA A 71 13.91 -6.15 -8.79
C ALA A 71 15.33 -6.54 -8.36
N ALA A 72 16.25 -6.63 -9.33
CA ALA A 72 17.66 -6.93 -9.07
C ALA A 72 18.35 -5.81 -8.25
N ILE A 73 18.15 -4.55 -8.65
CA ILE A 73 18.77 -3.38 -7.96
C ILE A 73 18.24 -3.25 -6.51
N LEU A 74 16.93 -3.46 -6.32
CA LEU A 74 16.29 -3.25 -5.02
C LEU A 74 16.23 -4.53 -4.16
N HIS A 75 16.74 -5.66 -4.66
CA HIS A 75 16.67 -6.97 -4.02
C HIS A 75 15.22 -7.37 -3.64
N LEU A 76 14.28 -7.15 -4.56
CA LEU A 76 12.85 -7.42 -4.38
C LEU A 76 12.38 -8.58 -5.28
N PRO A 77 11.31 -9.30 -4.88
CA PRO A 77 10.61 -10.16 -5.80
C PRO A 77 10.09 -9.36 -7.02
N THR A 78 10.16 -9.94 -8.23
CA THR A 78 9.73 -9.26 -9.47
C THR A 78 8.28 -8.75 -9.41
N GLY A 79 7.38 -9.51 -8.77
CA GLY A 79 5.99 -9.06 -8.56
C GLY A 79 5.89 -7.77 -7.72
N THR A 80 6.71 -7.65 -6.67
CA THR A 80 6.78 -6.44 -5.85
C THR A 80 7.36 -5.25 -6.62
N ALA A 81 8.41 -5.50 -7.42
CA ALA A 81 9.00 -4.48 -8.29
C ALA A 81 7.99 -3.97 -9.32
N LYS A 82 7.23 -4.87 -9.97
CA LYS A 82 6.14 -4.50 -10.89
C LYS A 82 5.10 -3.60 -10.24
N MET A 83 4.65 -3.94 -9.03
CA MET A 83 3.69 -3.11 -8.29
C MET A 83 4.25 -1.72 -7.98
N ARG A 84 5.51 -1.62 -7.52
CA ARG A 84 6.16 -0.33 -7.27
C ARG A 84 6.33 0.51 -8.54
N MET A 85 6.59 -0.12 -9.68
CA MET A 85 6.70 0.59 -10.95
C MET A 85 5.34 1.12 -11.43
N ILE A 86 4.25 0.35 -11.26
CA ILE A 86 2.89 0.81 -11.55
C ILE A 86 2.53 2.02 -10.66
N GLU A 87 2.81 1.93 -9.36
CA GLU A 87 2.62 3.05 -8.43
C GLU A 87 3.43 4.28 -8.86
N ALA A 88 4.71 4.09 -9.22
CA ALA A 88 5.61 5.15 -9.67
C ALA A 88 5.11 5.84 -10.94
N GLY A 89 4.68 5.07 -11.95
CA GLY A 89 4.07 5.61 -13.17
C GLY A 89 2.82 6.42 -12.84
N THR A 90 1.92 5.89 -12.03
CA THR A 90 0.70 6.59 -11.62
C THR A 90 1.00 7.90 -10.89
N LEU A 91 2.01 7.92 -9.99
CA LEU A 91 2.44 9.13 -9.29
C LEU A 91 3.05 10.18 -10.23
N CYS A 92 3.84 9.74 -11.20
CA CYS A 92 4.51 10.66 -12.14
C CYS A 92 3.56 11.20 -13.21
N ASP A 93 2.52 10.46 -13.57
CA ASP A 93 1.61 10.82 -14.66
C ASP A 93 0.35 11.54 -14.16
N THR A 94 -0.42 10.90 -13.29
CA THR A 94 -1.77 11.36 -12.93
C THR A 94 -1.89 11.92 -11.51
N HIS A 95 -0.95 11.58 -10.61
CA HIS A 95 -0.98 12.00 -9.19
C HIS A 95 0.25 12.84 -8.82
N THR A 96 0.61 13.77 -9.71
CA THR A 96 1.81 14.61 -9.53
C THR A 96 1.76 15.48 -8.28
N ALA A 97 0.57 15.93 -7.86
CA ALA A 97 0.41 16.68 -6.61
C ALA A 97 0.71 15.79 -5.40
N THR A 98 0.24 14.55 -5.37
CA THR A 98 0.58 13.58 -4.31
C THR A 98 2.08 13.31 -4.25
N LEU A 99 2.74 13.16 -5.40
CA LEU A 99 4.20 13.00 -5.47
C LEU A 99 4.94 14.21 -4.89
N GLN A 100 4.49 15.44 -5.22
CA GLN A 100 5.06 16.67 -4.67
C GLN A 100 4.87 16.76 -3.15
N HIS A 101 3.72 16.37 -2.61
CA HIS A 101 3.47 16.34 -1.18
C HIS A 101 4.34 15.29 -0.45
N LEU A 102 4.60 14.14 -1.08
CA LEU A 102 5.54 13.15 -0.57
C LEU A 102 6.97 13.70 -0.56
N GLU A 103 7.39 14.36 -1.63
CA GLU A 103 8.72 15.00 -1.76
C GLU A 103 8.90 16.13 -0.73
N ALA A 104 7.86 16.93 -0.51
CA ALA A 104 7.82 17.97 0.52
C ALA A 104 7.68 17.44 1.95
N GLY A 105 7.56 16.12 2.13
CA GLY A 105 7.42 15.49 3.45
C GLY A 105 6.10 15.76 4.16
N THR A 106 5.09 16.32 3.49
CA THR A 106 3.78 16.63 4.09
C THR A 106 2.83 15.44 4.16
N VAL A 107 3.09 14.39 3.38
CA VAL A 107 2.41 13.10 3.46
C VAL A 107 3.42 11.96 3.53
N GLY A 108 3.07 10.88 4.22
CA GLY A 108 3.87 9.67 4.26
C GLY A 108 3.47 8.67 3.15
N TYR A 109 4.34 7.71 2.85
CA TYR A 109 4.12 6.74 1.77
C TYR A 109 2.81 5.92 1.94
N GLY A 110 2.45 5.54 3.16
CA GLY A 110 1.17 4.88 3.42
C GLY A 110 -0.06 5.75 3.10
N GLN A 111 0.06 7.08 3.26
CA GLN A 111 -0.99 8.02 2.83
C GLN A 111 -1.03 8.13 1.31
N VAL A 112 0.13 8.15 0.63
CA VAL A 112 0.23 8.10 -0.83
C VAL A 112 -0.49 6.86 -1.37
N GLN A 113 -0.21 5.68 -0.85
CA GLN A 113 -0.89 4.44 -1.24
C GLN A 113 -2.41 4.54 -1.05
N THR A 114 -2.86 5.15 0.05
CA THR A 114 -4.28 5.40 0.29
C THR A 114 -4.89 6.34 -0.75
N VAL A 115 -4.18 7.40 -1.16
CA VAL A 115 -4.63 8.29 -2.24
C VAL A 115 -4.78 7.51 -3.53
N LEU A 116 -3.78 6.74 -3.95
CA LEU A 116 -3.82 5.93 -5.17
C LEU A 116 -4.98 4.91 -5.15
N GLU A 117 -5.16 4.22 -4.02
CA GLU A 117 -6.27 3.26 -3.82
C GLU A 117 -7.64 3.94 -3.94
N GLN A 118 -7.83 5.05 -3.24
CA GLN A 118 -9.12 5.74 -3.26
C GLN A 118 -9.41 6.49 -4.56
N SER A 119 -8.41 6.76 -5.37
CA SER A 119 -8.53 7.40 -6.68
C SER A 119 -8.86 6.43 -7.82
N GLN A 120 -8.80 5.12 -7.59
CA GLN A 120 -9.12 4.12 -8.62
C GLN A 120 -10.54 4.29 -9.17
N ASN A 121 -10.68 4.23 -10.50
CA ASN A 121 -11.97 4.35 -11.21
C ASN A 121 -12.71 5.69 -10.99
N ILE A 122 -12.00 6.76 -10.60
CA ILE A 122 -12.52 8.12 -10.65
C ILE A 122 -12.33 8.65 -12.08
N PRO A 123 -13.33 9.33 -12.65
CA PRO A 123 -13.19 9.99 -13.95
C PRO A 123 -11.98 10.92 -13.96
N SER A 124 -11.18 10.90 -15.03
CA SER A 124 -9.95 11.69 -15.14
C SER A 124 -10.17 13.20 -14.97
N ALA A 125 -11.35 13.69 -15.35
CA ALA A 125 -11.73 15.09 -15.18
C ALA A 125 -11.89 15.49 -13.69
N ASP A 126 -12.32 14.55 -12.84
CA ASP A 126 -12.59 14.80 -11.41
C ASP A 126 -11.37 14.51 -10.53
N LEU A 127 -10.42 13.74 -11.07
CA LEU A 127 -9.28 13.23 -10.31
C LEU A 127 -8.45 14.33 -9.62
N PRO A 128 -8.08 15.46 -10.28
CA PRO A 128 -7.30 16.52 -9.63
C PRO A 128 -8.04 17.16 -8.45
N GLY A 129 -9.34 17.35 -8.57
CA GLY A 129 -10.18 17.90 -7.49
C GLY A 129 -10.28 16.95 -6.30
N PHE A 130 -10.44 15.67 -6.57
CA PHE A 130 -10.51 14.65 -5.53
C PHE A 130 -9.15 14.46 -4.81
N GLU A 131 -8.06 14.43 -5.57
CA GLU A 131 -6.70 14.37 -5.04
C GLU A 131 -6.41 15.55 -4.11
N LYS A 132 -6.75 16.78 -4.54
CA LYS A 132 -6.61 17.99 -3.74
C LYS A 132 -7.37 17.88 -2.40
N ASP A 133 -8.60 17.39 -2.42
CA ASP A 133 -9.40 17.24 -1.20
C ASP A 133 -8.80 16.21 -0.24
N LEU A 134 -8.24 15.11 -0.76
CA LEU A 134 -7.52 14.11 0.04
C LEU A 134 -6.25 14.69 0.68
N LEU A 135 -5.45 15.41 -0.11
CA LEU A 135 -4.20 16.02 0.38
C LEU A 135 -4.49 17.12 1.43
N THR A 136 -5.52 17.94 1.19
CA THR A 136 -6.00 18.92 2.17
C THR A 136 -6.43 18.22 3.46
N ALA A 137 -7.14 17.09 3.34
CA ALA A 137 -7.56 16.31 4.50
C ALA A 137 -6.37 15.73 5.30
N ALA A 138 -5.28 15.39 4.64
CA ALA A 138 -4.06 14.89 5.30
C ALA A 138 -3.39 15.96 6.18
N GLY A 139 -3.41 17.24 5.73
CA GLY A 139 -2.72 18.36 6.39
C GLY A 139 -3.55 19.15 7.42
N GLN A 140 -4.83 18.82 7.63
CA GLN A 140 -5.76 19.67 8.42
C GLN A 140 -5.55 19.69 9.95
N HIS A 141 -4.61 18.92 10.52
CA HIS A 141 -4.38 18.87 11.97
C HIS A 141 -2.93 19.23 12.28
N ASP A 142 -2.72 19.96 13.37
CA ASP A 142 -1.39 20.15 13.95
C ASP A 142 -0.77 18.76 14.22
N GLY A 143 0.28 18.40 13.47
CA GLY A 143 0.88 17.07 13.50
C GLY A 143 0.34 16.06 12.49
N GLY A 144 -0.67 16.43 11.66
CA GLY A 144 -1.23 15.56 10.60
C GLY A 144 -2.16 14.46 11.13
N LEU A 145 -2.78 13.70 10.21
CA LEU A 145 -3.58 12.53 10.56
C LEU A 145 -2.69 11.29 10.61
N THR A 146 -2.91 10.42 11.58
CA THR A 146 -2.34 9.07 11.53
C THR A 146 -2.84 8.34 10.27
N LEU A 147 -2.09 7.36 9.78
CA LEU A 147 -2.48 6.60 8.60
C LEU A 147 -3.87 5.96 8.74
N ALA A 148 -4.20 5.45 9.93
CA ALA A 148 -5.51 4.85 10.20
C ALA A 148 -6.65 5.88 10.10
N GLN A 149 -6.47 7.06 10.69
CA GLN A 149 -7.44 8.16 10.61
C GLN A 149 -7.60 8.67 9.18
N PHE A 150 -6.48 8.81 8.45
CA PHE A 150 -6.50 9.23 7.06
C PHE A 150 -7.26 8.23 6.16
N ARG A 151 -7.03 6.92 6.31
CA ARG A 151 -7.76 5.87 5.58
C ARG A 151 -9.27 5.96 5.78
N VAL A 152 -9.72 6.16 7.02
CA VAL A 152 -11.16 6.33 7.32
C VAL A 152 -11.72 7.58 6.64
N LYS A 153 -10.99 8.70 6.73
CA LYS A 153 -11.43 9.98 6.14
C LYS A 153 -11.45 9.91 4.62
N ALA A 154 -10.42 9.35 4.00
CA ALA A 154 -10.31 9.18 2.55
C ALA A 154 -11.44 8.30 2.00
N ARG A 155 -11.74 7.18 2.67
CA ARG A 155 -12.85 6.32 2.29
C ARG A 155 -14.19 7.05 2.38
N ARG A 156 -14.46 7.77 3.47
CA ARG A 156 -15.70 8.55 3.64
C ARG A 156 -15.86 9.62 2.55
N LEU A 157 -14.77 10.34 2.24
CA LEU A 157 -14.77 11.35 1.19
C LEU A 157 -15.14 10.73 -0.15
N ARG A 158 -14.54 9.58 -0.50
CA ARG A 158 -14.86 8.86 -1.72
C ARG A 158 -16.32 8.37 -1.75
N GLU A 159 -16.77 7.71 -0.70
CA GLU A 159 -18.13 7.17 -0.62
C GLU A 159 -19.19 8.29 -0.71
N THR A 160 -18.91 9.46 -0.13
CA THR A 160 -19.81 10.62 -0.21
C THR A 160 -19.83 11.24 -1.60
N ARG A 161 -18.68 11.33 -2.29
CA ARG A 161 -18.55 12.03 -3.57
C ARG A 161 -18.90 11.15 -4.76
N TYR A 162 -18.68 9.84 -4.65
CA TYR A 162 -18.90 8.86 -5.72
C TYR A 162 -19.66 7.62 -5.20
N PRO A 163 -20.90 7.79 -4.71
CA PRO A 163 -21.70 6.69 -4.16
C PRO A 163 -22.01 5.61 -5.20
N GLU A 164 -22.15 5.98 -6.48
CA GLU A 164 -22.39 5.07 -7.60
C GLU A 164 -21.24 4.09 -7.84
N SER A 165 -20.05 4.40 -7.42
CA SER A 165 -18.88 3.52 -7.57
C SER A 165 -18.84 2.37 -6.54
N ILE A 166 -19.62 2.43 -5.46
CA ILE A 166 -19.62 1.44 -4.37
C ILE A 166 -20.02 0.04 -4.86
N PRO A 167 -21.15 -0.15 -5.58
CA PRO A 167 -21.53 -1.48 -6.05
C PRO A 167 -20.50 -2.10 -7.00
N VAL A 168 -19.94 -1.30 -7.92
CA VAL A 168 -18.94 -1.77 -8.90
C VAL A 168 -17.67 -2.20 -8.19
N ARG A 169 -17.18 -1.41 -7.23
CA ARG A 169 -16.01 -1.75 -6.43
C ARG A 169 -16.24 -2.98 -5.55
N HIS A 170 -17.44 -3.10 -4.98
CA HIS A 170 -17.81 -4.27 -4.19
C HIS A 170 -17.81 -5.52 -5.07
N GLN A 171 -18.37 -5.46 -6.27
CA GLN A 171 -18.37 -6.57 -7.23
C GLN A 171 -16.94 -6.96 -7.61
N SER A 172 -16.09 -6.01 -7.95
CA SER A 172 -14.68 -6.28 -8.26
C SER A 172 -13.93 -6.89 -7.08
N ALA A 173 -14.12 -6.38 -5.88
CA ALA A 173 -13.54 -6.97 -4.66
C ALA A 173 -14.08 -8.37 -4.39
N PHE A 174 -15.37 -8.61 -4.65
CA PHE A 174 -16.00 -9.92 -4.51
C PHE A 174 -15.38 -10.97 -5.46
N GLU A 175 -14.97 -10.59 -6.66
CA GLU A 175 -14.30 -11.47 -7.63
C GLU A 175 -12.88 -11.87 -7.19
N THR A 176 -12.25 -11.09 -6.32
CA THR A 176 -10.90 -11.37 -5.80
C THR A 176 -10.88 -12.19 -4.50
N ARG A 177 -12.04 -12.74 -4.08
CA ARG A 177 -12.12 -13.63 -2.90
C ARG A 177 -11.13 -14.77 -3.01
N ARG A 178 -10.44 -15.06 -1.92
CA ARG A 178 -9.46 -16.14 -1.89
C ARG A 178 -9.18 -16.59 -0.46
N VAL A 179 -8.68 -17.80 -0.35
CA VAL A 179 -8.01 -18.31 0.84
C VAL A 179 -6.53 -18.44 0.52
N CYS A 180 -5.69 -17.93 1.39
CA CYS A 180 -4.23 -17.98 1.25
C CYS A 180 -3.63 -18.71 2.45
N LEU A 181 -2.65 -19.57 2.17
CA LEU A 181 -1.80 -20.21 3.15
C LEU A 181 -0.39 -19.60 3.05
N GLN A 182 0.11 -19.10 4.16
CA GLN A 182 1.46 -18.55 4.25
C GLN A 182 2.22 -19.30 5.35
N PRO A 183 3.27 -20.06 4.99
CA PRO A 183 4.11 -20.73 5.98
C PRO A 183 4.84 -19.72 6.86
N GLU A 184 4.97 -20.07 8.14
CA GLU A 184 5.73 -19.36 9.15
C GLU A 184 6.77 -20.28 9.80
N THR A 185 7.56 -19.73 10.70
CA THR A 185 8.54 -20.51 11.49
C THR A 185 7.83 -21.45 12.47
N ASP A 186 8.58 -22.40 13.03
CA ASP A 186 8.16 -23.30 14.10
C ASP A 186 6.94 -24.19 13.78
N GLY A 187 6.79 -24.53 12.48
CA GLY A 187 5.70 -25.40 12.01
C GLY A 187 4.32 -24.73 11.99
N MET A 188 4.27 -23.42 12.11
CA MET A 188 3.04 -22.63 12.04
C MET A 188 2.77 -22.12 10.62
N SER A 189 1.53 -21.73 10.34
CA SER A 189 1.13 -21.11 9.09
C SER A 189 -0.03 -20.14 9.32
N TRP A 190 -0.06 -19.06 8.54
CA TRP A 190 -1.24 -18.20 8.45
C TRP A 190 -2.21 -18.76 7.43
N LEU A 191 -3.43 -18.99 7.85
CA LEU A 191 -4.57 -19.22 6.98
C LEU A 191 -5.41 -17.95 6.94
N SER A 192 -5.42 -17.27 5.79
CA SER A 192 -6.10 -15.98 5.62
C SER A 192 -7.21 -16.11 4.58
N ALA A 193 -8.41 -15.62 4.90
CA ALA A 193 -9.54 -15.58 3.99
C ALA A 193 -9.92 -14.14 3.65
N PHE A 194 -9.92 -13.78 2.37
CA PHE A 194 -10.46 -12.52 1.87
C PHE A 194 -11.88 -12.74 1.38
N LEU A 195 -12.84 -12.26 2.16
CA LEU A 195 -14.27 -12.50 2.02
C LEU A 195 -15.07 -11.20 2.11
N PRO A 196 -16.33 -11.16 1.64
CA PRO A 196 -17.24 -10.07 1.95
C PRO A 196 -17.31 -9.78 3.44
N ALA A 197 -17.29 -8.51 3.81
CA ALA A 197 -17.18 -8.08 5.20
C ALA A 197 -18.24 -8.70 6.12
N GLN A 198 -19.48 -8.86 5.62
CA GLN A 198 -20.56 -9.48 6.38
C GLN A 198 -20.26 -10.96 6.69
N GLN A 199 -19.72 -11.72 5.73
CA GLN A 199 -19.37 -13.12 5.92
C GLN A 199 -18.19 -13.26 6.89
N ALA A 200 -17.13 -12.46 6.69
CA ALA A 200 -15.97 -12.47 7.58
C ALA A 200 -16.37 -12.12 9.02
N GLN A 201 -17.22 -11.09 9.20
CA GLN A 201 -17.73 -10.69 10.51
C GLN A 201 -18.60 -11.78 11.14
N ALA A 202 -19.45 -12.43 10.38
CA ALA A 202 -20.29 -13.53 10.88
C ALA A 202 -19.43 -14.71 11.38
N ILE A 203 -18.44 -15.13 10.59
CA ILE A 203 -17.48 -16.19 10.96
C ILE A 203 -16.75 -15.81 12.25
N TYR A 204 -16.15 -14.63 12.30
CA TYR A 204 -15.40 -14.19 13.47
C TYR A 204 -16.27 -14.07 14.72
N THR A 205 -17.52 -13.63 14.57
CA THR A 205 -18.47 -13.55 15.68
C THR A 205 -18.85 -14.95 16.20
N GLN A 206 -19.13 -15.89 15.32
CA GLN A 206 -19.46 -17.28 15.70
C GLN A 206 -18.30 -17.94 16.45
N LEU A 207 -17.07 -17.84 15.93
CA LEU A 207 -15.87 -18.33 16.60
C LEU A 207 -15.69 -17.68 17.98
N SER A 208 -15.94 -16.37 18.07
CA SER A 208 -15.80 -15.63 19.33
C SER A 208 -16.85 -16.02 20.37
N VAL A 209 -18.07 -16.31 19.96
CA VAL A 209 -19.14 -16.78 20.84
C VAL A 209 -18.83 -18.19 21.36
N ALA A 210 -18.42 -19.10 20.46
CA ALA A 210 -18.05 -20.46 20.84
C ALA A 210 -16.85 -20.47 21.80
N ALA A 211 -15.77 -19.75 21.47
CA ALA A 211 -14.57 -19.66 22.32
C ALA A 211 -14.84 -19.09 23.72
N ARG A 212 -15.72 -18.10 23.83
CA ARG A 212 -16.15 -17.58 25.15
C ARG A 212 -17.03 -18.58 25.91
N GLY A 213 -17.81 -19.39 25.19
CA GLY A 213 -18.59 -20.48 25.81
C GLY A 213 -17.68 -21.52 26.45
N GLU A 214 -16.65 -21.98 25.75
CA GLU A 214 -15.66 -22.94 26.30
C GLU A 214 -14.91 -22.35 27.51
N GLN A 215 -14.48 -21.09 27.41
CA GLN A 215 -13.80 -20.41 28.51
C GLN A 215 -14.72 -20.27 29.75
N ALA A 216 -16.00 -19.97 29.55
CA ALA A 216 -16.98 -19.89 30.63
C ALA A 216 -17.30 -21.31 31.24
N ALA A 217 -17.13 -22.37 30.44
CA ALA A 217 -17.22 -23.75 30.91
C ALA A 217 -15.98 -24.24 31.68
N GLY A 218 -14.94 -23.40 31.79
CA GLY A 218 -13.76 -23.67 32.61
C GLY A 218 -12.48 -23.98 31.80
N ASP A 219 -12.50 -23.84 30.48
CA ASP A 219 -11.29 -24.00 29.68
C ASP A 219 -10.27 -22.87 30.00
N PRO A 220 -9.04 -23.19 30.41
CA PRO A 220 -8.04 -22.20 30.83
C PRO A 220 -7.35 -21.47 29.65
N ARG A 221 -7.57 -21.88 28.40
CA ARG A 221 -6.90 -21.29 27.22
C ARG A 221 -7.42 -19.88 26.93
N PRO A 222 -6.55 -18.98 26.42
CA PRO A 222 -6.97 -17.67 25.93
C PRO A 222 -7.99 -17.78 24.80
N VAL A 223 -8.91 -16.82 24.71
CA VAL A 223 -9.96 -16.79 23.67
C VAL A 223 -9.40 -16.89 22.24
N ASP A 224 -8.21 -16.34 21.99
CA ASP A 224 -7.59 -16.39 20.65
C ASP A 224 -7.11 -17.81 20.30
N GLN A 225 -6.60 -18.57 21.25
CA GLN A 225 -6.27 -19.99 21.05
C GLN A 225 -7.52 -20.81 20.79
N LEU A 226 -8.55 -20.62 21.60
CA LEU A 226 -9.83 -21.33 21.43
C LEU A 226 -10.48 -21.02 20.07
N ARG A 227 -10.39 -19.77 19.56
CA ARG A 227 -10.87 -19.46 18.21
C ARG A 227 -10.10 -20.23 17.13
N ALA A 228 -8.78 -20.35 17.28
CA ALA A 228 -7.96 -21.07 16.32
C ALA A 228 -8.27 -22.57 16.32
N ASP A 229 -8.39 -23.17 17.52
CA ASP A 229 -8.72 -24.58 17.69
C ASP A 229 -10.12 -24.89 17.14
N ILE A 230 -11.13 -24.10 17.49
CA ILE A 230 -12.50 -24.25 16.99
C ILE A 230 -12.56 -24.09 15.46
N LEU A 231 -11.80 -23.14 14.89
CA LEU A 231 -11.72 -23.00 13.44
C LEU A 231 -11.14 -24.25 12.77
N ALA A 232 -10.08 -24.82 13.35
CA ALA A 232 -9.45 -26.04 12.83
C ALA A 232 -10.37 -27.27 12.95
N ASP A 233 -11.18 -27.36 14.00
CA ASP A 233 -12.11 -28.47 14.23
C ASP A 233 -13.35 -28.40 13.32
N LEU A 234 -13.69 -27.20 12.80
CA LEU A 234 -14.85 -27.00 11.91
C LEU A 234 -14.56 -27.30 10.44
N LEU A 235 -13.29 -27.40 10.03
CA LEU A 235 -12.82 -27.61 8.66
C LEU A 235 -12.30 -29.02 8.45
#